data_55531dab7e888842d2ff9b82f2aa8fbb
#
_entry.id   55531dab7e888842d2ff9b82f2aa8fbb
#
_cell.length_a   1.000
_cell.length_b   1.000
_cell.length_c   1.000
_cell.angle_alpha   90.00
_cell.angle_beta   90.00
_cell.angle_gamma   90.00
#
_symmetry.space_group_name_H-M   'P 1'
#
loop_
_entity.id
_entity.type
_entity.pdbx_description
1 polymer ?
#
loop_
_entity_poly.entity_id
_entity_poly.type
_entity_poly.pdbx_seq_one_letter_code
_entity_poly.pdbx_strand_id
1 'polypeptide(L)'
;MAEHELIERHNPSRTEELVGSVPVAQGEDVRRAVAAAGPAARAWAAEPADVRAQALRAAAAELDRRTAEAAVLLARESGKPLADCGGELAFSAAVLRWYADTAPALLADHEVDDGQGRLVVRRRPYGPVAALTPWNAPVVLTVLKLAPALAAGNALLVKPSPLAPLALDGLLRDLAGCFPPGLLHTLHGHEATAAALVGDPGVFKVAFTGGERAGRAVGALAAAALTPTTMELGGNDPAILLDDAALTDEVMDRLVMACLATAGQVCMAVKRVYVPRRAHDRFTAAFAAAADRVVRLGDALHPGVTVGPVVGASAAERLGALTNGALRRGARATLLGSVCPDTDLSAGHFVPPLLLTGLGDDDPVVHDEQFGPLVPVLPYDREDEVVERANAGELGLGASVWSADEDRAFAFAARLDAGFCFVNTHNRTGMSLRAPFGGVKRSGHGREYGAEGLAEYTQPCVVHAPAAFRPGGGGMAPGAYPVPG
;
A
#
# COMPACT_ATOMS: atom_id res chain seq x y z
N MET A 1 35.00 -17.21 3.69
CA MET A 1 33.75 -16.41 3.66
C MET A 1 32.72 -17.29 2.98
N ALA A 2 31.61 -17.59 3.63
CA ALA A 2 30.53 -18.32 2.96
C ALA A 2 30.03 -17.46 1.80
N GLU A 3 29.92 -18.02 0.60
CA GLU A 3 29.27 -17.35 -0.51
C GLU A 3 27.81 -17.10 -0.11
N HIS A 4 27.42 -15.83 0.01
CA HIS A 4 26.02 -15.48 0.24
C HIS A 4 25.25 -15.71 -1.05
N GLU A 5 24.10 -16.37 -0.94
CA GLU A 5 23.10 -16.39 -2.01
C GLU A 5 22.75 -14.94 -2.39
N LEU A 6 22.62 -14.65 -3.69
CA LEU A 6 22.31 -13.32 -4.21
C LEU A 6 20.90 -13.29 -4.78
N ILE A 7 20.19 -12.20 -4.56
CA ILE A 7 18.99 -11.83 -5.29
C ILE A 7 19.41 -10.93 -6.44
N GLU A 8 19.31 -11.44 -7.67
CA GLU A 8 19.60 -10.69 -8.89
C GLU A 8 18.33 -10.06 -9.45
N ARG A 9 18.45 -8.83 -9.98
CA ARG A 9 17.35 -8.15 -10.68
C ARG A 9 17.76 -7.82 -12.09
N HIS A 10 16.92 -8.25 -13.01
CA HIS A 10 16.97 -7.91 -14.42
C HIS A 10 15.92 -6.85 -14.75
N ASN A 11 16.22 -6.03 -15.75
CA ASN A 11 15.33 -4.97 -16.21
C ASN A 11 14.10 -5.56 -16.90
N PRO A 12 12.88 -5.33 -16.37
CA PRO A 12 11.65 -5.85 -17.01
C PRO A 12 11.39 -5.33 -18.43
N SER A 13 11.97 -4.16 -18.81
CA SER A 13 11.90 -3.64 -20.17
C SER A 13 12.90 -4.31 -21.11
N ARG A 14 13.99 -4.87 -20.57
CA ARG A 14 15.10 -5.49 -21.30
C ARG A 14 15.70 -6.62 -20.49
N THR A 15 15.11 -7.80 -20.59
CA THR A 15 15.36 -8.93 -19.69
C THR A 15 16.81 -9.44 -19.68
N GLU A 16 17.59 -9.16 -20.71
CA GLU A 16 19.03 -9.45 -20.78
C GLU A 16 19.89 -8.53 -19.89
N GLU A 17 19.35 -7.37 -19.48
CA GLU A 17 20.08 -6.37 -18.68
C GLU A 17 20.02 -6.73 -17.20
N LEU A 18 21.15 -7.17 -16.64
CA LEU A 18 21.32 -7.28 -15.18
C LEU A 18 21.41 -5.86 -14.58
N VAL A 19 20.48 -5.49 -13.72
CA VAL A 19 20.46 -4.18 -13.02
C VAL A 19 21.39 -4.19 -11.82
N GLY A 20 21.41 -5.28 -11.07
CA GLY A 20 22.24 -5.45 -9.88
C GLY A 20 21.80 -6.63 -9.03
N SER A 21 22.42 -6.76 -7.86
CA SER A 21 22.11 -7.82 -6.90
C SER A 21 22.26 -7.35 -5.45
N VAL A 22 21.59 -8.05 -4.53
CA VAL A 22 21.74 -7.90 -3.08
C VAL A 22 21.94 -9.25 -2.41
N PRO A 23 22.72 -9.33 -1.31
CA PRO A 23 22.91 -10.59 -0.60
C PRO A 23 21.67 -10.99 0.19
N VAL A 24 21.40 -12.29 0.25
CA VAL A 24 20.33 -12.88 1.09
C VAL A 24 20.78 -12.92 2.55
N ALA A 25 20.01 -12.29 3.42
CA ALA A 25 20.21 -12.33 4.86
C ALA A 25 19.88 -13.72 5.41
N GLN A 26 20.82 -14.30 6.16
CA GLN A 26 20.68 -15.59 6.82
C GLN A 26 20.00 -15.42 8.19
N GLY A 27 19.56 -16.52 8.79
CA GLY A 27 18.92 -16.49 10.12
C GLY A 27 19.77 -15.83 11.22
N GLU A 28 21.10 -15.88 11.11
CA GLU A 28 22.03 -15.19 12.03
C GLU A 28 21.98 -13.68 11.86
N ASP A 29 21.87 -13.19 10.61
CA ASP A 29 21.75 -11.77 10.32
C ASP A 29 20.44 -11.21 10.88
N VAL A 30 19.34 -11.96 10.76
CA VAL A 30 18.05 -11.63 11.35
C VAL A 30 18.15 -11.50 12.87
N ARG A 31 18.70 -12.55 13.56
CA ARG A 31 18.85 -12.51 15.02
C ARG A 31 19.71 -11.34 15.48
N ARG A 32 20.81 -11.05 14.77
CA ARG A 32 21.70 -9.93 15.08
C ARG A 32 20.99 -8.59 14.93
N ALA A 33 20.21 -8.41 13.87
CA ALA A 33 19.45 -7.17 13.64
C ALA A 33 18.38 -6.98 14.72
N VAL A 34 17.60 -8.02 15.06
CA VAL A 34 16.59 -7.96 16.12
C VAL A 34 17.22 -7.66 17.49
N ALA A 35 18.35 -8.32 17.81
CA ALA A 35 19.07 -8.08 19.06
C ALA A 35 19.58 -6.62 19.20
N ALA A 36 20.00 -6.00 18.09
CA ALA A 36 20.42 -4.60 18.06
C ALA A 36 19.23 -3.64 18.17
N ALA A 37 18.10 -3.98 17.52
CA ALA A 37 16.90 -3.14 17.48
C ALA A 37 16.25 -2.94 18.87
N GLY A 38 16.28 -3.93 19.75
CA GLY A 38 15.64 -3.87 21.07
C GLY A 38 16.16 -2.73 21.97
N PRO A 39 17.47 -2.67 22.27
CA PRO A 39 18.05 -1.54 23.03
C PRO A 39 17.87 -0.19 22.32
N ALA A 40 18.04 -0.14 21.00
CA ALA A 40 17.88 1.08 20.21
C ALA A 40 16.45 1.64 20.32
N ALA A 41 15.44 0.77 20.18
CA ALA A 41 14.04 1.16 20.35
C ALA A 41 13.74 1.71 21.74
N ARG A 42 14.27 1.09 22.80
CA ARG A 42 14.08 1.61 24.17
C ARG A 42 14.69 3.00 24.38
N ALA A 43 15.89 3.22 23.86
CA ALA A 43 16.53 4.53 23.92
C ALA A 43 15.74 5.58 23.11
N TRP A 44 15.30 5.20 21.89
CA TRP A 44 14.53 6.07 21.01
C TRP A 44 13.15 6.43 21.57
N ALA A 45 12.47 5.49 22.20
CA ALA A 45 11.20 5.73 22.87
C ALA A 45 11.30 6.73 24.05
N ALA A 46 12.48 6.86 24.65
CA ALA A 46 12.73 7.83 25.71
C ALA A 46 13.01 9.24 25.19
N GLU A 47 13.35 9.39 23.91
CA GLU A 47 13.54 10.70 23.29
C GLU A 47 12.22 11.47 23.19
N PRO A 48 12.24 12.81 23.34
CA PRO A 48 11.06 13.63 23.08
C PRO A 48 10.50 13.45 21.68
N ALA A 49 9.16 13.55 21.53
CA ALA A 49 8.50 13.41 20.23
C ALA A 49 9.03 14.40 19.17
N ASP A 50 9.40 15.62 19.59
CA ASP A 50 9.98 16.64 18.71
C ASP A 50 11.36 16.25 18.16
N VAL A 51 12.18 15.54 18.95
CA VAL A 51 13.49 15.00 18.50
C VAL A 51 13.25 13.94 17.41
N ARG A 52 12.28 13.06 17.63
CA ARG A 52 11.89 12.03 16.64
C ARG A 52 11.33 12.67 15.37
N ALA A 53 10.52 13.72 15.51
CA ALA A 53 10.00 14.50 14.38
C ALA A 53 11.11 15.18 13.58
N GLN A 54 12.14 15.72 14.25
CA GLN A 54 13.28 16.33 13.56
C GLN A 54 14.07 15.31 12.72
N ALA A 55 14.27 14.11 13.24
CA ALA A 55 14.93 13.02 12.48
C ALA A 55 14.13 12.60 11.23
N LEU A 56 12.79 12.57 11.33
CA LEU A 56 11.93 12.32 10.17
C LEU A 56 12.03 13.43 9.10
N ARG A 57 12.14 14.70 9.51
CA ARG A 57 12.38 15.82 8.57
C ARG A 57 13.73 15.69 7.88
N ALA A 58 14.77 15.28 8.63
CA ALA A 58 16.08 15.00 8.05
C ALA A 58 16.02 13.84 7.02
N ALA A 59 15.30 12.77 7.35
CA ALA A 59 15.07 11.65 6.43
C ALA A 59 14.29 12.07 5.16
N ALA A 60 13.30 12.96 5.30
CA ALA A 60 12.58 13.51 4.15
C ALA A 60 13.50 14.34 3.23
N ALA A 61 14.36 15.17 3.80
CA ALA A 61 15.33 15.94 3.05
C ALA A 61 16.37 15.05 2.34
N GLU A 62 16.80 13.97 3.00
CA GLU A 62 17.69 12.97 2.41
C GLU A 62 17.03 12.27 1.21
N LEU A 63 15.76 11.84 1.36
CA LEU A 63 15.01 11.22 0.29
C LEU A 63 14.87 12.15 -0.93
N ASP A 64 14.58 13.44 -0.72
CA ASP A 64 14.54 14.44 -1.80
C ASP A 64 15.86 14.53 -2.56
N ARG A 65 16.99 14.52 -1.84
CA ARG A 65 18.33 14.59 -2.46
C ARG A 65 18.62 13.38 -3.34
N ARG A 66 18.09 12.20 -3.00
CA ARG A 66 18.33 10.93 -3.69
C ARG A 66 17.31 10.64 -4.79
N THR A 67 16.26 11.45 -4.90
CA THR A 67 15.10 11.19 -5.78
C THR A 67 15.50 10.89 -7.23
N ALA A 68 16.36 11.69 -7.83
CA ALA A 68 16.71 11.53 -9.25
C ALA A 68 17.42 10.19 -9.53
N GLU A 69 18.41 9.85 -8.71
CA GLU A 69 19.18 8.61 -8.85
C GLU A 69 18.33 7.38 -8.53
N ALA A 70 17.60 7.44 -7.42
CA ALA A 70 16.74 6.34 -6.98
C ALA A 70 15.59 6.06 -7.94
N ALA A 71 15.00 7.10 -8.56
CA ALA A 71 13.94 6.94 -9.56
C ALA A 71 14.41 6.15 -10.78
N VAL A 72 15.62 6.44 -11.28
CA VAL A 72 16.22 5.71 -12.42
C VAL A 72 16.46 4.25 -12.06
N LEU A 73 17.04 3.99 -10.89
CA LEU A 73 17.29 2.61 -10.44
C LEU A 73 15.97 1.84 -10.23
N LEU A 74 14.97 2.49 -9.61
CA LEU A 74 13.66 1.91 -9.40
C LEU A 74 12.93 1.59 -10.72
N ALA A 75 13.03 2.48 -11.72
CA ALA A 75 12.47 2.24 -13.04
C ALA A 75 13.12 1.02 -13.72
N ARG A 76 14.45 0.90 -13.63
CA ARG A 76 15.22 -0.22 -14.20
C ARG A 76 14.88 -1.55 -13.54
N GLU A 77 14.76 -1.60 -12.21
CA GLU A 77 14.52 -2.87 -11.50
C GLU A 77 13.06 -3.31 -11.51
N SER A 78 12.09 -2.38 -11.62
CA SER A 78 10.66 -2.67 -11.49
C SER A 78 9.86 -2.59 -12.80
N GLY A 79 10.39 -1.90 -13.82
CA GLY A 79 9.67 -1.62 -15.06
C GLY A 79 8.64 -0.49 -14.96
N LYS A 80 8.56 0.22 -13.83
CA LYS A 80 7.66 1.37 -13.66
C LYS A 80 8.15 2.56 -14.46
N PRO A 81 7.28 3.32 -15.13
CA PRO A 81 7.67 4.56 -15.79
C PRO A 81 8.46 5.49 -14.86
N LEU A 82 9.51 6.12 -15.38
CA LEU A 82 10.39 7.00 -14.60
C LEU A 82 9.64 8.10 -13.87
N ALA A 83 8.60 8.69 -14.50
CA ALA A 83 7.75 9.70 -13.89
C ALA A 83 6.98 9.15 -12.66
N ASP A 84 6.51 7.90 -12.74
CA ASP A 84 5.84 7.21 -11.62
C ASP A 84 6.80 6.97 -10.46
N CYS A 85 8.05 6.60 -10.77
CA CYS A 85 9.10 6.41 -9.75
C CYS A 85 9.43 7.74 -9.05
N GLY A 86 9.59 8.81 -9.80
CA GLY A 86 9.80 10.16 -9.23
C GLY A 86 8.65 10.62 -8.36
N GLY A 87 7.41 10.40 -8.81
CA GLY A 87 6.21 10.70 -8.03
C GLY A 87 6.10 9.90 -6.74
N GLU A 88 6.46 8.61 -6.75
CA GLU A 88 6.50 7.76 -5.56
C GLU A 88 7.48 8.29 -4.51
N LEU A 89 8.69 8.67 -4.93
CA LEU A 89 9.71 9.21 -4.05
C LEU A 89 9.29 10.55 -3.44
N ALA A 90 8.75 11.47 -4.25
CA ALA A 90 8.24 12.75 -3.77
C ALA A 90 7.10 12.58 -2.78
N PHE A 91 6.16 11.67 -3.04
CA PHE A 91 5.07 11.37 -2.12
C PHE A 91 5.58 10.71 -0.82
N SER A 92 6.60 9.86 -0.89
CA SER A 92 7.26 9.27 0.29
C SER A 92 7.88 10.33 1.20
N ALA A 93 8.54 11.34 0.62
CA ALA A 93 9.06 12.47 1.39
C ALA A 93 7.94 13.29 2.05
N ALA A 94 6.80 13.45 1.36
CA ALA A 94 5.63 14.11 1.94
C ALA A 94 5.03 13.32 3.12
N VAL A 95 5.00 11.98 3.06
CA VAL A 95 4.58 11.11 4.18
C VAL A 95 5.48 11.31 5.40
N LEU A 96 6.81 11.33 5.21
CA LEU A 96 7.77 11.59 6.30
C LEU A 96 7.52 12.94 6.97
N ARG A 97 7.31 14.00 6.18
CA ARG A 97 7.02 15.35 6.70
C ARG A 97 5.69 15.38 7.44
N TRP A 98 4.66 14.75 6.89
CA TRP A 98 3.34 14.72 7.52
C TRP A 98 3.38 14.10 8.92
N TYR A 99 4.03 12.95 9.08
CA TYR A 99 4.20 12.33 10.40
C TYR A 99 5.13 13.14 11.31
N ALA A 100 6.16 13.78 10.78
CA ALA A 100 7.00 14.69 11.55
C ALA A 100 6.22 15.87 12.13
N ASP A 101 5.23 16.38 11.38
CA ASP A 101 4.45 17.55 11.80
C ASP A 101 3.27 17.19 12.73
N THR A 102 2.71 15.98 12.58
CA THR A 102 1.48 15.60 13.29
C THR A 102 1.70 14.66 14.45
N ALA A 103 2.73 13.80 14.42
CA ALA A 103 2.95 12.78 15.45
C ALA A 103 3.14 13.34 16.87
N PRO A 104 3.83 14.47 17.12
CA PRO A 104 3.96 15.00 18.47
C PRO A 104 2.62 15.26 19.15
N ALA A 105 1.66 15.83 18.42
CA ALA A 105 0.32 16.09 18.95
C ALA A 105 -0.51 14.80 19.08
N LEU A 106 -0.42 13.89 18.11
CA LEU A 106 -1.18 12.63 18.09
C LEU A 106 -0.71 11.63 19.15
N LEU A 107 0.55 11.74 19.60
CA LEU A 107 1.15 10.88 20.63
C LEU A 107 1.10 11.48 22.03
N ALA A 108 0.57 12.70 22.20
CA ALA A 108 0.45 13.34 23.50
C ALA A 108 -0.42 12.50 24.45
N ASP A 109 -0.06 12.50 25.73
CA ASP A 109 -0.86 11.88 26.77
C ASP A 109 -2.25 12.53 26.82
N HIS A 110 -3.29 11.72 26.89
CA HIS A 110 -4.66 12.18 27.16
C HIS A 110 -4.93 12.07 28.66
N GLU A 111 -5.04 13.21 29.31
CA GLU A 111 -5.28 13.29 30.74
C GLU A 111 -6.67 13.86 31.03
N VAL A 112 -7.40 13.18 31.92
CA VAL A 112 -8.68 13.61 32.47
C VAL A 112 -8.56 13.58 34.01
N ASP A 113 -8.92 14.66 34.66
CA ASP A 113 -9.04 14.71 36.13
C ASP A 113 -10.38 15.36 36.51
N ASP A 114 -11.30 14.53 36.94
CA ASP A 114 -12.69 14.92 37.23
C ASP A 114 -13.23 14.27 38.49
N GLY A 115 -14.54 14.35 38.71
CA GLY A 115 -15.20 13.77 39.89
C GLY A 115 -15.06 12.26 40.01
N GLN A 116 -14.71 11.54 38.92
CA GLN A 116 -14.50 10.10 38.95
C GLN A 116 -13.06 9.71 39.27
N GLY A 117 -12.09 10.64 39.10
CA GLY A 117 -10.70 10.41 39.39
C GLY A 117 -9.74 11.02 38.37
N ARG A 118 -8.47 10.66 38.48
CA ARG A 118 -7.43 11.05 37.52
C ARG A 118 -7.10 9.87 36.63
N LEU A 119 -7.27 10.06 35.32
CA LEU A 119 -6.99 9.10 34.29
C LEU A 119 -5.95 9.65 33.30
N VAL A 120 -4.92 8.86 32.97
CA VAL A 120 -3.94 9.19 31.95
C VAL A 120 -3.88 8.02 30.96
N VAL A 121 -4.18 8.30 29.70
CA VAL A 121 -4.00 7.34 28.61
C VAL A 121 -2.78 7.73 27.81
N ARG A 122 -1.78 6.85 27.79
CA ARG A 122 -0.51 7.01 27.07
C ARG A 122 -0.46 6.09 25.89
N ARG A 123 0.23 6.51 24.84
CA ARG A 123 0.57 5.68 23.70
C ARG A 123 2.02 5.20 23.81
N ARG A 124 2.22 3.89 24.01
CA ARG A 124 3.56 3.29 24.10
C ARG A 124 3.92 2.57 22.80
N PRO A 125 5.16 2.75 22.28
CA PRO A 125 5.63 1.96 21.13
C PRO A 125 5.71 0.48 21.48
N TYR A 126 5.64 -0.37 20.45
CA TYR A 126 5.83 -1.82 20.59
C TYR A 126 7.30 -2.18 20.88
N GLY A 127 8.25 -1.48 20.27
CA GLY A 127 9.67 -1.79 20.26
C GLY A 127 10.14 -2.16 18.84
N PRO A 128 10.84 -3.29 18.62
CA PRO A 128 11.17 -3.75 17.27
C PRO A 128 9.94 -4.17 16.46
N VAL A 129 9.79 -3.60 15.26
CA VAL A 129 8.71 -3.85 14.32
C VAL A 129 9.28 -4.49 13.04
N ALA A 130 8.72 -5.60 12.60
CA ALA A 130 9.02 -6.18 11.30
C ALA A 130 8.12 -5.58 10.21
N ALA A 131 8.71 -5.04 9.15
CA ALA A 131 8.02 -4.52 7.98
C ALA A 131 8.35 -5.37 6.74
N LEU A 132 7.36 -6.06 6.21
CA LEU A 132 7.49 -6.83 4.97
C LEU A 132 6.78 -6.06 3.85
N THR A 133 7.55 -5.64 2.84
CA THR A 133 7.06 -4.68 1.85
C THR A 133 7.08 -5.25 0.43
N PRO A 134 6.13 -4.88 -0.42
CA PRO A 134 6.00 -5.41 -1.77
C PRO A 134 6.90 -4.66 -2.76
N TRP A 135 6.77 -5.04 -4.05
CA TRP A 135 7.63 -4.57 -5.14
C TRP A 135 6.99 -3.46 -5.99
N ASN A 136 5.66 -3.32 -5.97
CA ASN A 136 4.93 -2.46 -6.91
C ASN A 136 5.04 -0.96 -6.58
N ALA A 137 5.15 -0.62 -5.31
CA ALA A 137 5.44 0.73 -4.82
C ALA A 137 6.36 0.63 -3.59
N PRO A 138 7.60 0.10 -3.77
CA PRO A 138 8.44 -0.37 -2.66
C PRO A 138 8.85 0.75 -1.72
N VAL A 139 9.08 1.97 -2.23
CA VAL A 139 9.54 3.10 -1.42
C VAL A 139 8.41 3.64 -0.57
N VAL A 140 7.27 4.01 -1.16
CA VAL A 140 6.15 4.58 -0.40
C VAL A 140 5.56 3.58 0.59
N LEU A 141 5.40 2.30 0.20
CA LEU A 141 4.87 1.27 1.09
C LEU A 141 5.83 0.89 2.21
N THR A 142 7.12 1.13 2.05
CA THR A 142 8.10 1.06 3.15
C THR A 142 8.02 2.29 4.03
N VAL A 143 7.96 3.49 3.45
CA VAL A 143 7.89 4.74 4.21
C VAL A 143 6.60 4.87 5.01
N LEU A 144 5.48 4.34 4.52
CA LEU A 144 4.21 4.26 5.26
C LEU A 144 4.30 3.39 6.54
N LYS A 145 5.30 2.52 6.62
CA LYS A 145 5.61 1.75 7.82
C LYS A 145 6.72 2.43 8.64
N LEU A 146 7.75 2.93 7.97
CA LEU A 146 8.91 3.57 8.57
C LEU A 146 8.54 4.85 9.34
N ALA A 147 7.81 5.75 8.69
CA ALA A 147 7.50 7.06 9.27
C ALA A 147 6.71 6.96 10.59
N PRO A 148 5.54 6.26 10.64
CA PRO A 148 4.80 6.14 11.89
C PRO A 148 5.52 5.27 12.93
N ALA A 149 6.25 4.22 12.53
CA ALA A 149 6.99 3.38 13.47
C ALA A 149 8.06 4.20 14.22
N LEU A 150 8.91 4.92 13.48
CA LEU A 150 9.97 5.73 14.07
C LEU A 150 9.44 6.96 14.80
N ALA A 151 8.36 7.59 14.30
CA ALA A 151 7.67 8.68 15.00
C ALA A 151 7.14 8.23 16.37
N ALA A 152 6.57 7.02 16.44
CA ALA A 152 6.04 6.46 17.69
C ALA A 152 7.13 6.02 18.67
N GLY A 153 8.39 5.89 18.25
CA GLY A 153 9.50 5.46 19.09
C GLY A 153 9.90 3.99 18.96
N ASN A 154 9.49 3.32 17.88
CA ASN A 154 9.89 1.95 17.56
C ASN A 154 11.22 1.90 16.81
N ALA A 155 11.81 0.70 16.69
CA ALA A 155 12.79 0.37 15.67
C ALA A 155 12.11 -0.39 14.53
N LEU A 156 12.64 -0.32 13.32
CA LEU A 156 12.07 -0.96 12.14
C LEU A 156 13.07 -1.90 11.46
N LEU A 157 12.65 -3.15 11.23
CA LEU A 157 13.39 -4.15 10.47
C LEU A 157 12.62 -4.39 9.16
N VAL A 158 13.16 -3.88 8.07
CA VAL A 158 12.52 -3.95 6.74
C VAL A 158 12.99 -5.17 5.99
N LYS A 159 12.05 -5.98 5.52
CA LYS A 159 12.30 -7.03 4.54
C LYS A 159 11.66 -6.64 3.21
N PRO A 160 12.43 -6.07 2.27
CA PRO A 160 11.95 -5.74 0.93
C PRO A 160 11.53 -6.97 0.13
N SER A 161 10.67 -6.77 -0.87
CA SER A 161 10.41 -7.80 -1.87
C SER A 161 11.68 -8.10 -2.68
N PRO A 162 11.95 -9.38 -3.00
CA PRO A 162 13.07 -9.73 -3.89
C PRO A 162 12.87 -9.23 -5.34
N LEU A 163 11.68 -8.73 -5.68
CA LEU A 163 11.39 -8.21 -7.01
C LEU A 163 11.70 -6.70 -7.18
N ALA A 164 11.99 -5.96 -6.10
CA ALA A 164 12.41 -4.56 -6.16
C ALA A 164 13.27 -4.19 -4.92
N PRO A 165 14.44 -4.82 -4.74
CA PRO A 165 15.27 -4.60 -3.56
C PRO A 165 16.29 -3.48 -3.72
N LEU A 166 16.72 -3.15 -4.95
CA LEU A 166 17.96 -2.40 -5.19
C LEU A 166 17.86 -0.92 -4.83
N ALA A 167 16.85 -0.23 -5.35
CA ALA A 167 16.63 1.18 -5.04
C ALA A 167 16.32 1.38 -3.56
N LEU A 168 15.53 0.47 -2.99
CA LEU A 168 15.16 0.52 -1.58
C LEU A 168 16.35 0.24 -0.66
N ASP A 169 17.28 -0.67 -1.00
CA ASP A 169 18.50 -0.92 -0.24
C ASP A 169 19.35 0.34 -0.10
N GLY A 170 19.62 1.01 -1.22
CA GLY A 170 20.39 2.26 -1.21
C GLY A 170 19.72 3.35 -0.37
N LEU A 171 18.42 3.56 -0.59
CA LEU A 171 17.64 4.55 0.14
C LEU A 171 17.60 4.27 1.64
N LEU A 172 17.30 3.04 2.06
CA LEU A 172 17.23 2.70 3.50
C LEU A 172 18.58 2.83 4.18
N ARG A 173 19.68 2.55 3.50
CA ARG A 173 21.03 2.78 4.02
C ARG A 173 21.28 4.27 4.27
N ASP A 174 20.90 5.13 3.32
CA ASP A 174 21.06 6.58 3.46
C ASP A 174 20.14 7.13 4.56
N LEU A 175 18.87 6.71 4.58
CA LEU A 175 17.92 7.10 5.61
C LEU A 175 18.34 6.65 7.01
N ALA A 176 18.98 5.48 7.16
CA ALA A 176 19.49 5.01 8.45
C ALA A 176 20.49 6.00 9.07
N GLY A 177 21.21 6.76 8.26
CA GLY A 177 22.10 7.83 8.73
C GLY A 177 21.40 9.02 9.41
N CYS A 178 20.08 9.15 9.22
CA CYS A 178 19.28 10.20 9.87
C CYS A 178 18.82 9.84 11.29
N PHE A 179 19.02 8.60 11.72
CA PHE A 179 18.55 8.05 12.99
C PHE A 179 19.72 7.46 13.80
N PRO A 180 19.58 7.33 15.12
CA PRO A 180 20.54 6.59 15.93
C PRO A 180 20.76 5.14 15.40
N PRO A 181 22.00 4.62 15.51
CA PRO A 181 22.31 3.26 15.08
C PRO A 181 21.39 2.19 15.72
N GLY A 182 20.99 1.19 14.94
CA GLY A 182 20.15 0.10 15.40
C GLY A 182 18.64 0.33 15.27
N LEU A 183 18.20 1.51 14.83
CA LEU A 183 16.77 1.80 14.65
C LEU A 183 16.21 1.35 13.31
N LEU A 184 17.03 1.28 12.27
CA LEU A 184 16.61 0.89 10.94
C LEU A 184 17.53 -0.18 10.39
N HIS A 185 16.95 -1.33 10.03
CA HIS A 185 17.67 -2.47 9.45
C HIS A 185 17.02 -2.91 8.15
N THR A 186 17.82 -3.32 7.17
CA THR A 186 17.35 -3.92 5.91
C THR A 186 17.82 -5.37 5.84
N LEU A 187 16.89 -6.28 5.57
CA LEU A 187 17.11 -7.72 5.54
C LEU A 187 16.54 -8.29 4.24
N HIS A 188 17.38 -8.39 3.20
CA HIS A 188 16.95 -8.97 1.93
C HIS A 188 16.80 -10.48 2.05
N GLY A 189 15.87 -11.06 1.31
CA GLY A 189 15.68 -12.50 1.31
C GLY A 189 14.30 -12.93 0.84
N HIS A 190 14.10 -14.23 0.88
CA HIS A 190 12.90 -14.93 0.46
C HIS A 190 11.98 -15.28 1.64
N GLU A 191 11.16 -16.32 1.48
CA GLU A 191 10.19 -16.75 2.50
C GLU A 191 10.87 -17.17 3.81
N ALA A 192 12.05 -17.81 3.75
CA ALA A 192 12.80 -18.23 4.94
C ALA A 192 13.26 -17.04 5.80
N THR A 193 13.76 -15.97 5.17
CA THR A 193 14.14 -14.73 5.88
C THR A 193 12.92 -14.05 6.49
N ALA A 194 11.78 -14.04 5.78
CA ALA A 194 10.52 -13.50 6.30
C ALA A 194 10.04 -14.30 7.52
N ALA A 195 10.06 -15.62 7.43
CA ALA A 195 9.64 -16.50 8.53
C ALA A 195 10.54 -16.33 9.76
N ALA A 196 11.87 -16.26 9.57
CA ALA A 196 12.81 -16.03 10.65
C ALA A 196 12.57 -14.69 11.35
N LEU A 197 12.29 -13.62 10.57
CA LEU A 197 12.02 -12.29 11.11
C LEU A 197 10.69 -12.23 11.86
N VAL A 198 9.61 -12.74 11.27
CA VAL A 198 8.27 -12.71 11.89
C VAL A 198 8.19 -13.61 13.13
N GLY A 199 8.89 -14.74 13.12
CA GLY A 199 8.91 -15.69 14.23
C GLY A 199 9.94 -15.36 15.34
N ASP A 200 10.75 -14.31 15.20
CA ASP A 200 11.73 -13.95 16.20
C ASP A 200 11.05 -13.35 17.46
N PRO A 201 11.31 -13.88 18.67
CA PRO A 201 10.67 -13.43 19.90
C PRO A 201 10.98 -11.96 20.28
N GLY A 202 11.97 -11.35 19.66
CA GLY A 202 12.30 -9.94 19.83
C GLY A 202 11.49 -8.99 18.94
N VAL A 203 10.60 -9.51 18.08
CA VAL A 203 9.70 -8.72 17.23
C VAL A 203 8.33 -8.61 17.87
N PHE A 204 7.84 -7.41 18.11
CA PHE A 204 6.59 -7.16 18.85
C PHE A 204 5.44 -6.61 18.01
N LYS A 205 5.66 -6.33 16.73
CA LYS A 205 4.63 -5.94 15.75
C LYS A 205 5.09 -6.37 14.36
N VAL A 206 4.16 -6.78 13.52
CA VAL A 206 4.40 -7.07 12.10
C VAL A 206 3.50 -6.17 11.25
N ALA A 207 4.09 -5.46 10.30
CA ALA A 207 3.39 -4.71 9.26
C ALA A 207 3.70 -5.36 7.91
N PHE A 208 2.66 -5.85 7.24
CA PHE A 208 2.77 -6.57 5.98
C PHE A 208 1.95 -5.89 4.89
N THR A 209 2.54 -5.71 3.70
CA THR A 209 1.80 -5.40 2.47
C THR A 209 2.21 -6.40 1.39
N GLY A 210 1.23 -7.06 0.79
CA GLY A 210 1.49 -8.07 -0.25
C GLY A 210 0.27 -8.88 -0.65
N GLY A 211 0.49 -9.99 -1.37
CA GLY A 211 -0.60 -10.87 -1.79
C GLY A 211 -1.17 -11.71 -0.65
N GLU A 212 -2.44 -12.13 -0.80
CA GLU A 212 -3.21 -12.87 0.21
C GLU A 212 -2.50 -14.15 0.70
N ARG A 213 -1.92 -14.93 -0.20
CA ARG A 213 -1.21 -16.17 0.16
C ARG A 213 -0.07 -15.92 1.16
N ALA A 214 0.76 -14.91 0.89
CA ALA A 214 1.85 -14.53 1.77
C ALA A 214 1.33 -13.90 3.07
N GLY A 215 0.28 -13.07 2.99
CA GLY A 215 -0.38 -12.48 4.16
C GLY A 215 -0.91 -13.54 5.13
N ARG A 216 -1.55 -14.60 4.62
CA ARG A 216 -2.01 -15.73 5.45
C ARG A 216 -0.85 -16.44 6.16
N ALA A 217 0.26 -16.68 5.46
CA ALA A 217 1.44 -17.32 6.04
C ALA A 217 2.08 -16.44 7.14
N VAL A 218 2.25 -15.14 6.87
CA VAL A 218 2.77 -14.17 7.83
C VAL A 218 1.84 -14.05 9.04
N GLY A 219 0.52 -13.95 8.81
CA GLY A 219 -0.47 -13.86 9.87
C GLY A 219 -0.47 -15.09 10.78
N ALA A 220 -0.35 -16.29 10.21
CA ALA A 220 -0.26 -17.53 11.00
C ALA A 220 0.99 -17.59 11.89
N LEU A 221 2.15 -17.17 11.37
CA LEU A 221 3.39 -17.08 12.13
C LEU A 221 3.30 -16.05 13.27
N ALA A 222 2.77 -14.86 12.97
CA ALA A 222 2.59 -13.80 13.97
C ALA A 222 1.60 -14.21 15.06
N ALA A 223 0.50 -14.88 14.69
CA ALA A 223 -0.49 -15.38 15.64
C ALA A 223 0.07 -16.42 16.59
N ALA A 224 0.96 -17.30 16.11
CA ALA A 224 1.65 -18.30 16.96
C ALA A 224 2.51 -17.64 18.05
N ALA A 225 3.02 -16.42 17.79
CA ALA A 225 3.81 -15.64 18.75
C ALA A 225 2.96 -14.58 19.50
N LEU A 226 1.65 -14.51 19.27
CA LEU A 226 0.74 -13.46 19.77
C LEU A 226 1.21 -12.04 19.35
N THR A 227 1.92 -11.93 18.24
CA THR A 227 2.42 -10.66 17.72
C THR A 227 1.31 -9.97 16.91
N PRO A 228 0.88 -8.75 17.27
CA PRO A 228 -0.14 -8.03 16.52
C PRO A 228 0.34 -7.66 15.12
N THR A 229 -0.61 -7.65 14.17
CA THR A 229 -0.30 -7.41 12.75
C THR A 229 -1.12 -6.25 12.20
N THR A 230 -0.55 -5.55 11.20
CA THR A 230 -1.26 -4.72 10.24
C THR A 230 -1.06 -5.38 8.88
N MET A 231 -2.16 -5.70 8.20
CA MET A 231 -2.16 -6.45 6.94
C MET A 231 -2.84 -5.63 5.85
N GLU A 232 -2.08 -5.23 4.83
CA GLU A 232 -2.57 -4.61 3.61
C GLU A 232 -2.39 -5.61 2.46
N LEU A 233 -3.52 -6.13 1.95
CA LEU A 233 -3.52 -7.21 0.98
C LEU A 233 -4.06 -6.75 -0.38
N GLY A 234 -4.47 -7.69 -1.24
CA GLY A 234 -5.01 -7.39 -2.55
C GLY A 234 -6.35 -6.66 -2.54
N GLY A 235 -6.68 -6.05 -3.67
CA GLY A 235 -7.96 -5.41 -3.92
C GLY A 235 -8.51 -5.78 -5.30
N ASN A 236 -9.83 -5.73 -5.44
CA ASN A 236 -10.51 -5.89 -6.72
C ASN A 236 -11.50 -4.73 -6.92
N ASP A 237 -10.95 -3.52 -6.90
CA ASP A 237 -11.68 -2.28 -6.71
C ASP A 237 -12.63 -1.97 -7.87
N PRO A 238 -13.93 -1.76 -7.59
CA PRO A 238 -14.88 -1.32 -8.60
C PRO A 238 -14.83 0.21 -8.78
N ALA A 239 -14.90 0.66 -10.03
CA ALA A 239 -15.31 2.00 -10.39
C ALA A 239 -16.76 1.95 -10.88
N ILE A 240 -17.67 2.69 -10.26
CA ILE A 240 -19.09 2.72 -10.58
C ILE A 240 -19.44 4.10 -11.13
N LEU A 241 -19.77 4.17 -12.42
CA LEU A 241 -20.27 5.40 -13.02
C LEU A 241 -21.79 5.44 -12.86
N LEU A 242 -22.30 6.50 -12.23
CA LEU A 242 -23.73 6.73 -12.17
C LEU A 242 -24.24 7.28 -13.52
N ASP A 243 -25.55 7.37 -13.66
CA ASP A 243 -26.16 7.70 -14.95
C ASP A 243 -25.99 9.18 -15.38
N ASP A 244 -25.59 10.02 -14.42
CA ASP A 244 -25.22 11.43 -14.60
C ASP A 244 -23.71 11.67 -14.71
N ALA A 245 -22.89 10.63 -14.63
CA ALA A 245 -21.44 10.76 -14.71
C ALA A 245 -20.99 11.45 -16.01
N ALA A 246 -20.19 12.49 -15.88
CA ALA A 246 -19.65 13.20 -17.03
C ALA A 246 -18.57 12.36 -17.72
N LEU A 247 -18.69 12.18 -19.04
CA LEU A 247 -17.68 11.50 -19.86
C LEU A 247 -16.81 12.54 -20.60
N THR A 248 -16.34 13.55 -19.85
CA THR A 248 -15.41 14.55 -20.39
C THR A 248 -14.01 13.96 -20.54
N ASP A 249 -13.19 14.56 -21.39
CA ASP A 249 -11.82 14.10 -21.61
C ASP A 249 -11.03 14.00 -20.31
N GLU A 250 -11.14 15.00 -19.43
CA GLU A 250 -10.45 15.02 -18.13
C GLU A 250 -10.89 13.88 -17.21
N VAL A 251 -12.19 13.60 -17.14
CA VAL A 251 -12.74 12.50 -16.32
C VAL A 251 -12.27 11.16 -16.86
N MET A 252 -12.34 10.99 -18.18
CA MET A 252 -11.95 9.74 -18.84
C MET A 252 -10.44 9.50 -18.75
N ASP A 253 -9.60 10.51 -18.95
CA ASP A 253 -8.15 10.43 -18.81
C ASP A 253 -7.77 10.01 -17.39
N ARG A 254 -8.43 10.58 -16.37
CA ARG A 254 -8.26 10.23 -14.96
C ARG A 254 -8.65 8.78 -14.67
N LEU A 255 -9.78 8.32 -15.21
CA LEU A 255 -10.24 6.94 -15.02
C LEU A 255 -9.32 5.93 -15.72
N VAL A 256 -8.86 6.23 -16.94
CA VAL A 256 -7.89 5.40 -17.66
C VAL A 256 -6.61 5.22 -16.84
N MET A 257 -6.08 6.32 -16.30
CA MET A 257 -4.87 6.25 -15.46
C MET A 257 -5.13 5.60 -14.09
N ALA A 258 -6.35 5.68 -13.56
CA ALA A 258 -6.75 4.93 -12.37
C ALA A 258 -6.71 3.41 -12.57
N CYS A 259 -6.97 2.94 -13.80
CA CYS A 259 -6.86 1.52 -14.17
C CYS A 259 -5.42 1.12 -14.52
N LEU A 260 -4.68 1.95 -15.27
CA LEU A 260 -3.48 1.53 -16.00
C LEU A 260 -2.16 2.07 -15.45
N ALA A 261 -2.17 2.99 -14.50
CA ALA A 261 -0.94 3.45 -13.84
C ALA A 261 -0.11 2.27 -13.32
N THR A 262 1.22 2.31 -13.53
CA THR A 262 2.13 1.21 -13.17
C THR A 262 1.71 -0.13 -13.82
N ALA A 263 1.19 -0.09 -15.06
CA ALA A 263 0.63 -1.25 -15.78
C ALA A 263 -0.48 -1.98 -14.99
N GLY A 264 -1.31 -1.25 -14.24
CA GLY A 264 -2.37 -1.83 -13.39
C GLY A 264 -1.88 -2.63 -12.18
N GLN A 265 -0.58 -2.63 -11.90
CA GLN A 265 0.04 -3.39 -10.81
C GLN A 265 -0.04 -2.65 -9.46
N VAL A 266 -1.22 -2.14 -9.14
CA VAL A 266 -1.50 -1.42 -7.88
C VAL A 266 -2.66 -2.11 -7.17
N CYS A 267 -2.52 -2.37 -5.87
CA CYS A 267 -3.57 -3.03 -5.08
C CYS A 267 -4.91 -2.28 -5.13
N MET A 268 -4.87 -0.95 -5.05
CA MET A 268 -6.02 -0.05 -5.16
C MET A 268 -6.23 0.52 -6.58
N ALA A 269 -5.77 -0.14 -7.67
CA ALA A 269 -6.16 0.25 -9.02
C ALA A 269 -7.61 -0.14 -9.28
N VAL A 270 -8.29 0.59 -10.16
CA VAL A 270 -9.59 0.13 -10.68
C VAL A 270 -9.40 -1.18 -11.44
N LYS A 271 -10.09 -2.24 -11.00
CA LYS A 271 -10.03 -3.58 -11.57
C LYS A 271 -11.29 -3.96 -12.34
N ARG A 272 -12.43 -3.31 -12.01
CA ARG A 272 -13.74 -3.56 -12.58
C ARG A 272 -14.45 -2.23 -12.81
N VAL A 273 -14.93 -1.95 -14.01
CA VAL A 273 -15.67 -0.73 -14.31
C VAL A 273 -17.12 -1.08 -14.58
N TYR A 274 -18.03 -0.52 -13.79
CA TYR A 274 -19.46 -0.68 -13.96
C TYR A 274 -20.08 0.59 -14.55
N VAL A 275 -20.86 0.43 -15.62
CA VAL A 275 -21.50 1.56 -16.32
C VAL A 275 -22.98 1.25 -16.60
N PRO A 276 -23.88 2.25 -16.59
CA PRO A 276 -25.27 2.05 -16.98
C PRO A 276 -25.35 1.45 -18.39
N ARG A 277 -26.15 0.40 -18.58
CA ARG A 277 -26.25 -0.31 -19.87
C ARG A 277 -26.48 0.64 -21.04
N ARG A 278 -27.32 1.65 -20.86
CA ARG A 278 -27.59 2.66 -21.89
C ARG A 278 -26.37 3.51 -22.27
N ALA A 279 -25.36 3.60 -21.40
CA ALA A 279 -24.16 4.39 -21.63
C ALA A 279 -22.95 3.53 -22.05
N HIS A 280 -23.09 2.19 -22.03
CA HIS A 280 -21.96 1.25 -22.18
C HIS A 280 -21.16 1.48 -23.47
N ASP A 281 -21.80 1.56 -24.63
CA ASP A 281 -21.08 1.72 -25.90
C ASP A 281 -20.44 3.13 -26.03
N ARG A 282 -21.13 4.16 -25.56
CA ARG A 282 -20.58 5.51 -25.51
C ARG A 282 -19.40 5.59 -24.55
N PHE A 283 -19.50 4.94 -23.41
CA PHE A 283 -18.41 4.87 -22.43
C PHE A 283 -17.19 4.15 -22.99
N THR A 284 -17.36 2.95 -23.58
CA THR A 284 -16.24 2.17 -24.11
C THR A 284 -15.50 2.91 -25.21
N ALA A 285 -16.24 3.62 -26.09
CA ALA A 285 -15.65 4.49 -27.12
C ALA A 285 -14.88 5.67 -26.50
N ALA A 286 -15.46 6.35 -25.50
CA ALA A 286 -14.80 7.45 -24.81
C ALA A 286 -13.54 7.00 -24.03
N PHE A 287 -13.61 5.83 -23.39
CA PHE A 287 -12.48 5.25 -22.67
C PHE A 287 -11.33 4.89 -23.61
N ALA A 288 -11.62 4.29 -24.76
CA ALA A 288 -10.60 3.98 -25.76
C ALA A 288 -9.96 5.25 -26.33
N ALA A 289 -10.77 6.28 -26.65
CA ALA A 289 -10.26 7.56 -27.12
C ALA A 289 -9.40 8.28 -26.06
N ALA A 290 -9.76 8.19 -24.79
CA ALA A 290 -8.93 8.70 -23.69
C ALA A 290 -7.61 7.92 -23.59
N ALA A 291 -7.66 6.58 -23.67
CA ALA A 291 -6.45 5.77 -23.66
C ALA A 291 -5.51 6.14 -24.82
N ASP A 292 -6.02 6.43 -26.01
CA ASP A 292 -5.21 6.89 -27.14
C ASP A 292 -4.53 8.25 -26.87
N ARG A 293 -5.07 9.06 -25.98
CA ARG A 293 -4.43 10.33 -25.55
C ARG A 293 -3.33 10.09 -24.50
N VAL A 294 -3.57 9.24 -23.50
CA VAL A 294 -2.74 9.20 -22.27
C VAL A 294 -1.92 7.93 -22.09
N VAL A 295 -2.21 6.85 -22.83
CA VAL A 295 -1.50 5.58 -22.68
C VAL A 295 -0.40 5.44 -23.72
N ARG A 296 0.84 5.32 -23.24
CA ARG A 296 2.05 5.08 -24.04
C ARG A 296 2.80 3.91 -23.43
N LEU A 297 2.70 2.75 -24.06
CA LEU A 297 3.40 1.54 -23.65
C LEU A 297 4.85 1.58 -24.13
N GLY A 298 5.81 1.33 -23.26
CA GLY A 298 7.21 1.33 -23.67
C GLY A 298 8.21 1.09 -22.55
N ASP A 299 9.49 1.23 -22.90
CA ASP A 299 10.59 1.12 -21.93
C ASP A 299 10.43 2.14 -20.80
N ALA A 300 10.54 1.67 -19.56
CA ALA A 300 10.30 2.47 -18.36
C ALA A 300 11.13 3.76 -18.27
N LEU A 301 12.30 3.80 -18.90
CA LEU A 301 13.19 4.97 -18.92
C LEU A 301 12.92 5.93 -20.08
N HIS A 302 12.09 5.53 -21.06
CA HIS A 302 11.81 6.39 -22.21
C HIS A 302 10.90 7.55 -21.80
N PRO A 303 11.26 8.81 -22.14
CA PRO A 303 10.41 9.96 -21.86
C PRO A 303 9.03 9.83 -22.52
N GLY A 304 7.97 10.13 -21.80
CA GLY A 304 6.60 10.06 -22.29
C GLY A 304 5.93 8.68 -22.19
N VAL A 305 6.63 7.65 -21.74
CA VAL A 305 6.01 6.36 -21.37
C VAL A 305 5.16 6.54 -20.12
N THR A 306 3.92 6.05 -20.18
CA THR A 306 2.95 6.09 -19.07
C THR A 306 2.60 4.70 -18.56
N VAL A 307 2.87 3.66 -19.37
CA VAL A 307 2.68 2.25 -19.03
C VAL A 307 3.95 1.49 -19.40
N GLY A 308 4.62 0.93 -18.41
CA GLY A 308 5.81 0.09 -18.59
C GLY A 308 5.46 -1.40 -18.69
N PRO A 309 6.48 -2.29 -18.68
CA PRO A 309 6.25 -3.73 -18.59
C PRO A 309 5.70 -4.13 -17.22
N VAL A 310 5.20 -5.35 -17.13
CA VAL A 310 4.93 -5.97 -15.82
C VAL A 310 6.24 -6.48 -15.21
N VAL A 311 6.23 -6.72 -13.89
CA VAL A 311 7.44 -6.92 -13.09
C VAL A 311 8.28 -8.15 -13.46
N GLY A 312 7.69 -9.12 -14.17
CA GLY A 312 8.40 -10.35 -14.56
C GLY A 312 7.56 -11.32 -15.36
N ALA A 313 8.22 -12.39 -15.83
CA ALA A 313 7.64 -13.40 -16.72
C ALA A 313 6.36 -14.04 -16.18
N SER A 314 6.35 -14.45 -14.90
CA SER A 314 5.18 -15.10 -14.30
C SER A 314 3.92 -14.21 -14.28
N ALA A 315 4.11 -12.89 -14.12
CA ALA A 315 3.02 -11.92 -14.21
C ALA A 315 2.49 -11.82 -15.66
N ALA A 316 3.39 -11.73 -16.63
CA ALA A 316 3.02 -11.68 -18.05
C ALA A 316 2.29 -12.96 -18.49
N GLU A 317 2.78 -14.13 -18.12
CA GLU A 317 2.16 -15.44 -18.41
C GLU A 317 0.75 -15.55 -17.80
N ARG A 318 0.60 -15.17 -16.54
CA ARG A 318 -0.70 -15.18 -15.84
C ARG A 318 -1.71 -14.25 -16.53
N LEU A 319 -1.30 -13.03 -16.87
CA LEU A 319 -2.16 -12.07 -17.56
C LEU A 319 -2.52 -12.54 -18.97
N GLY A 320 -1.59 -13.15 -19.70
CA GLY A 320 -1.85 -13.80 -20.98
C GLY A 320 -2.86 -14.93 -20.85
N ALA A 321 -2.76 -15.77 -19.82
CA ALA A 321 -3.70 -16.85 -19.56
C ALA A 321 -5.11 -16.32 -19.24
N LEU A 322 -5.23 -15.27 -18.41
CA LEU A 322 -6.50 -14.60 -18.10
C LEU A 322 -7.15 -14.02 -19.37
N THR A 323 -6.38 -13.28 -20.18
CA THR A 323 -6.85 -12.69 -21.43
C THR A 323 -7.35 -13.76 -22.40
N ASN A 324 -6.53 -14.79 -22.65
CA ASN A 324 -6.91 -15.89 -23.56
C ASN A 324 -8.13 -16.66 -23.04
N GLY A 325 -8.24 -16.82 -21.71
CA GLY A 325 -9.41 -17.41 -21.07
C GLY A 325 -10.68 -16.62 -21.34
N ALA A 326 -10.65 -15.31 -21.11
CA ALA A 326 -11.77 -14.41 -21.34
C ALA A 326 -12.21 -14.42 -22.82
N LEU A 327 -11.26 -14.34 -23.76
CA LEU A 327 -11.55 -14.40 -25.22
C LEU A 327 -12.22 -15.72 -25.62
N ARG A 328 -11.77 -16.86 -25.09
CA ARG A 328 -12.41 -18.16 -25.35
C ARG A 328 -13.85 -18.24 -24.81
N ARG A 329 -14.17 -17.48 -23.75
CA ARG A 329 -15.53 -17.39 -23.19
C ARG A 329 -16.40 -16.34 -23.88
N GLY A 330 -15.89 -15.68 -24.93
CA GLY A 330 -16.64 -14.77 -25.78
C GLY A 330 -16.44 -13.28 -25.48
N ALA A 331 -15.47 -12.94 -24.61
CA ALA A 331 -15.10 -11.54 -24.40
C ALA A 331 -14.57 -10.90 -25.69
N ARG A 332 -14.81 -9.60 -25.82
CA ARG A 332 -14.20 -8.75 -26.85
C ARG A 332 -13.11 -7.90 -26.22
N ALA A 333 -11.94 -7.88 -26.87
CA ALA A 333 -10.82 -7.05 -26.41
C ALA A 333 -10.60 -5.87 -27.36
N THR A 334 -10.39 -4.69 -26.80
CA THR A 334 -9.96 -3.49 -27.51
C THR A 334 -8.60 -3.09 -26.97
N LEU A 335 -7.61 -2.95 -27.86
CA LEU A 335 -6.29 -2.46 -27.50
C LEU A 335 -6.39 -0.99 -27.06
N LEU A 336 -5.69 -0.62 -26.01
CA LEU A 336 -5.71 0.71 -25.42
C LEU A 336 -4.37 1.44 -25.61
N GLY A 337 -4.43 2.65 -26.17
CA GLY A 337 -3.28 3.51 -26.36
C GLY A 337 -2.36 3.06 -27.50
N SER A 338 -1.10 3.47 -27.43
CA SER A 338 -0.10 3.19 -28.45
C SER A 338 1.23 2.77 -27.86
N VAL A 339 2.06 2.10 -28.67
CA VAL A 339 3.45 1.76 -28.31
C VAL A 339 4.36 2.93 -28.64
N CYS A 340 5.26 3.28 -27.73
CA CYS A 340 6.29 4.30 -27.99
C CYS A 340 7.20 3.87 -29.13
N PRO A 341 7.63 4.80 -29.99
CA PRO A 341 8.65 4.51 -31.00
C PRO A 341 9.88 3.86 -30.36
N ASP A 342 10.56 3.01 -31.13
CA ASP A 342 11.80 2.32 -30.72
C ASP A 342 11.68 1.34 -29.54
N THR A 343 10.44 1.01 -29.10
CA THR A 343 10.20 -0.01 -28.10
C THR A 343 10.11 -1.40 -28.74
N ASP A 344 11.04 -2.28 -28.38
CA ASP A 344 10.95 -3.71 -28.71
C ASP A 344 10.16 -4.45 -27.63
N LEU A 345 8.90 -4.74 -27.91
CA LEU A 345 8.03 -5.47 -26.98
C LEU A 345 8.48 -6.91 -26.71
N SER A 346 9.33 -7.49 -27.59
CA SER A 346 9.85 -8.86 -27.40
C SER A 346 11.03 -8.92 -26.43
N ALA A 347 11.68 -7.77 -26.16
CA ALA A 347 12.83 -7.68 -25.27
C ALA A 347 12.47 -7.68 -23.77
N GLY A 348 11.19 -7.47 -23.43
CA GLY A 348 10.72 -7.29 -22.05
C GLY A 348 9.40 -8.00 -21.74
N HIS A 349 8.96 -7.83 -20.50
CA HIS A 349 7.70 -8.39 -20.00
C HIS A 349 6.50 -7.47 -20.29
N PHE A 350 6.35 -7.05 -21.55
CA PHE A 350 5.29 -6.14 -21.95
C PHE A 350 3.97 -6.88 -22.12
N VAL A 351 2.92 -6.36 -21.48
CA VAL A 351 1.54 -6.81 -21.64
C VAL A 351 0.72 -5.65 -22.21
N PRO A 352 0.16 -5.76 -23.41
CA PRO A 352 -0.65 -4.71 -23.99
C PRO A 352 -1.87 -4.38 -23.12
N PRO A 353 -2.15 -3.09 -22.83
CA PRO A 353 -3.35 -2.69 -22.12
C PRO A 353 -4.61 -3.02 -22.93
N LEU A 354 -5.58 -3.66 -22.30
CA LEU A 354 -6.81 -4.12 -22.94
C LEU A 354 -8.06 -3.68 -22.18
N LEU A 355 -9.02 -3.13 -22.90
CA LEU A 355 -10.40 -3.01 -22.45
C LEU A 355 -11.14 -4.29 -22.85
N LEU A 356 -11.84 -4.92 -21.91
CA LEU A 356 -12.55 -6.18 -22.09
C LEU A 356 -14.05 -5.98 -21.86
N THR A 357 -14.87 -6.43 -22.81
CA THR A 357 -16.34 -6.36 -22.74
C THR A 357 -16.97 -7.71 -23.03
N GLY A 358 -18.27 -7.85 -22.73
CA GLY A 358 -19.00 -9.12 -22.94
C GLY A 358 -18.72 -10.15 -21.87
N LEU A 359 -18.36 -9.71 -20.67
CA LEU A 359 -18.01 -10.52 -19.51
C LEU A 359 -19.15 -10.54 -18.48
N GLY A 360 -19.25 -11.62 -17.70
CA GLY A 360 -20.02 -11.70 -16.48
C GLY A 360 -19.15 -11.51 -15.24
N ASP A 361 -19.76 -11.32 -14.06
CA ASP A 361 -19.03 -11.14 -12.81
C ASP A 361 -18.27 -12.40 -12.35
N ASP A 362 -18.66 -13.57 -12.82
CA ASP A 362 -18.04 -14.88 -12.56
C ASP A 362 -16.84 -15.18 -13.47
N ASP A 363 -16.56 -14.33 -14.45
CA ASP A 363 -15.36 -14.49 -15.27
C ASP A 363 -14.10 -14.24 -14.43
N PRO A 364 -13.09 -15.12 -14.46
CA PRO A 364 -11.86 -14.94 -13.68
C PRO A 364 -11.17 -13.58 -13.84
N VAL A 365 -11.26 -12.94 -15.03
CA VAL A 365 -10.69 -11.61 -15.25
C VAL A 365 -11.48 -10.50 -14.54
N VAL A 366 -12.71 -10.79 -14.10
CA VAL A 366 -13.57 -9.87 -13.32
C VAL A 366 -13.54 -10.22 -11.84
N HIS A 367 -13.64 -11.53 -11.53
CA HIS A 367 -13.75 -12.04 -10.17
C HIS A 367 -12.42 -11.96 -9.41
N ASP A 368 -11.30 -12.31 -10.07
CA ASP A 368 -9.99 -12.37 -9.43
C ASP A 368 -9.22 -11.06 -9.63
N GLU A 369 -8.35 -10.73 -8.70
CA GLU A 369 -7.44 -9.59 -8.85
C GLU A 369 -6.47 -9.82 -10.02
N GLN A 370 -6.63 -9.07 -11.14
CA GLN A 370 -5.76 -9.24 -12.32
C GLN A 370 -4.34 -8.77 -12.04
N PHE A 371 -4.18 -7.69 -11.29
CA PHE A 371 -2.91 -7.02 -11.00
C PHE A 371 -2.08 -6.79 -12.28
N GLY A 372 -2.72 -6.18 -13.28
CA GLY A 372 -2.17 -5.97 -14.62
C GLY A 372 -3.08 -5.08 -15.48
N PRO A 373 -2.67 -4.76 -16.72
CA PRO A 373 -3.34 -3.76 -17.55
C PRO A 373 -4.57 -4.29 -18.29
N LEU A 374 -5.45 -5.01 -17.60
CA LEU A 374 -6.70 -5.53 -18.10
C LEU A 374 -7.87 -4.79 -17.46
N VAL A 375 -8.77 -4.20 -18.26
CA VAL A 375 -9.88 -3.36 -17.80
C VAL A 375 -11.22 -3.98 -18.22
N PRO A 376 -11.83 -4.82 -17.38
CA PRO A 376 -13.19 -5.32 -17.60
C PRO A 376 -14.21 -4.18 -17.43
N VAL A 377 -15.11 -4.04 -18.42
CA VAL A 377 -16.23 -3.09 -18.38
C VAL A 377 -17.54 -3.86 -18.45
N LEU A 378 -18.37 -3.67 -17.42
CA LEU A 378 -19.61 -4.40 -17.21
C LEU A 378 -20.80 -3.45 -17.21
N PRO A 379 -21.86 -3.76 -17.98
CA PRO A 379 -23.09 -3.00 -17.91
C PRO A 379 -23.92 -3.37 -16.67
N TYR A 380 -24.66 -2.39 -16.14
CA TYR A 380 -25.68 -2.62 -15.13
C TYR A 380 -26.97 -1.87 -15.47
N ASP A 381 -28.11 -2.33 -14.92
CA ASP A 381 -29.42 -1.75 -15.21
C ASP A 381 -29.97 -0.92 -14.05
N ARG A 382 -29.68 -1.27 -12.81
CA ARG A 382 -30.15 -0.60 -11.59
C ARG A 382 -29.04 -0.40 -10.57
N GLU A 383 -29.11 0.69 -9.82
CA GLU A 383 -28.12 1.02 -8.78
C GLU A 383 -28.02 -0.03 -7.68
N ASP A 384 -29.15 -0.60 -7.23
CA ASP A 384 -29.13 -1.66 -6.21
C ASP A 384 -28.41 -2.92 -6.72
N GLU A 385 -28.64 -3.28 -7.98
CA GLU A 385 -27.95 -4.40 -8.62
C GLU A 385 -26.43 -4.19 -8.63
N VAL A 386 -25.95 -3.03 -9.04
CA VAL A 386 -24.51 -2.80 -9.12
C VAL A 386 -23.84 -2.72 -7.74
N VAL A 387 -24.55 -2.26 -6.72
CA VAL A 387 -24.06 -2.32 -5.33
C VAL A 387 -23.89 -3.78 -4.88
N GLU A 388 -24.90 -4.64 -5.11
CA GLU A 388 -24.82 -6.06 -4.80
C GLU A 388 -23.64 -6.74 -5.50
N ARG A 389 -23.45 -6.48 -6.82
CA ARG A 389 -22.35 -7.01 -7.64
C ARG A 389 -20.99 -6.50 -7.19
N ALA A 390 -20.88 -5.21 -6.89
CA ALA A 390 -19.64 -4.62 -6.39
C ALA A 390 -19.22 -5.23 -5.04
N ASN A 391 -20.20 -5.50 -4.18
CA ASN A 391 -19.99 -6.02 -2.82
C ASN A 391 -19.87 -7.55 -2.76
N ALA A 392 -20.21 -8.30 -3.82
CA ALA A 392 -20.23 -9.76 -3.79
C ALA A 392 -18.85 -10.40 -3.61
N GLY A 393 -17.77 -9.71 -3.98
CA GLY A 393 -16.40 -10.22 -3.88
C GLY A 393 -15.88 -10.34 -2.45
N GLU A 394 -14.85 -11.18 -2.27
CA GLU A 394 -14.19 -11.40 -0.98
C GLU A 394 -13.19 -10.28 -0.60
N LEU A 395 -12.84 -9.40 -1.54
CA LEU A 395 -11.94 -8.27 -1.37
C LEU A 395 -12.73 -6.96 -1.21
N GLY A 396 -12.19 -6.03 -0.45
CA GLY A 396 -12.80 -4.73 -0.18
C GLY A 396 -11.73 -3.71 0.22
N LEU A 397 -10.72 -3.46 -0.68
CA LEU A 397 -9.68 -2.48 -0.42
C LEU A 397 -10.18 -1.08 -0.73
N GLY A 398 -10.51 -0.82 -1.98
CA GLY A 398 -11.04 0.45 -2.41
C GLY A 398 -12.25 0.32 -3.35
N ALA A 399 -12.89 1.45 -3.61
CA ALA A 399 -13.96 1.61 -4.60
C ALA A 399 -14.00 3.06 -5.06
N SER A 400 -14.62 3.34 -6.22
CA SER A 400 -14.92 4.71 -6.60
C SER A 400 -16.31 4.86 -7.21
N VAL A 401 -16.90 6.05 -6.96
CA VAL A 401 -18.20 6.45 -7.52
C VAL A 401 -18.00 7.72 -8.35
N TRP A 402 -18.53 7.70 -9.55
CA TRP A 402 -18.38 8.79 -10.53
C TRP A 402 -19.76 9.36 -10.85
N SER A 403 -19.97 10.63 -10.54
CA SER A 403 -21.25 11.34 -10.69
C SER A 403 -20.99 12.84 -10.87
N ALA A 404 -21.87 13.52 -11.57
CA ALA A 404 -21.88 14.98 -11.61
C ALA A 404 -22.39 15.59 -10.28
N ASP A 405 -23.15 14.84 -9.52
CA ASP A 405 -23.66 15.19 -8.19
C ASP A 405 -22.80 14.54 -7.11
N GLU A 406 -21.99 15.36 -6.41
CA GLU A 406 -21.07 14.91 -5.38
C GLU A 406 -21.82 14.31 -4.16
N ASP A 407 -22.92 14.93 -3.72
CA ASP A 407 -23.69 14.43 -2.57
C ASP A 407 -24.30 13.06 -2.87
N ARG A 408 -24.80 12.86 -4.09
CA ARG A 408 -25.28 11.56 -4.58
C ARG A 408 -24.14 10.53 -4.60
N ALA A 409 -22.96 10.92 -5.06
CA ALA A 409 -21.80 10.03 -5.06
C ALA A 409 -21.39 9.61 -3.65
N PHE A 410 -21.38 10.51 -2.67
CA PHE A 410 -21.11 10.19 -1.27
C PHE A 410 -22.18 9.25 -0.67
N ALA A 411 -23.45 9.53 -0.92
CA ALA A 411 -24.54 8.68 -0.46
C ALA A 411 -24.45 7.26 -1.07
N PHE A 412 -24.07 7.18 -2.35
CA PHE A 412 -23.87 5.89 -3.01
C PHE A 412 -22.64 5.15 -2.46
N ALA A 413 -21.52 5.84 -2.28
CA ALA A 413 -20.27 5.27 -1.78
C ALA A 413 -20.42 4.65 -0.38
N ALA A 414 -21.30 5.20 0.47
CA ALA A 414 -21.62 4.67 1.79
C ALA A 414 -22.26 3.27 1.77
N ARG A 415 -22.70 2.78 0.60
CA ARG A 415 -23.30 1.45 0.41
C ARG A 415 -22.27 0.39 -0.02
N LEU A 416 -21.01 0.79 -0.26
CA LEU A 416 -19.97 -0.10 -0.77
C LEU A 416 -19.13 -0.68 0.36
N ASP A 417 -18.87 -1.99 0.28
CA ASP A 417 -18.03 -2.73 1.21
C ASP A 417 -16.54 -2.56 0.85
N ALA A 418 -16.03 -1.35 0.97
CA ALA A 418 -14.63 -1.03 0.75
C ALA A 418 -14.07 -0.21 1.91
N GLY A 419 -12.79 -0.40 2.22
CA GLY A 419 -12.15 0.35 3.30
C GLY A 419 -11.88 1.80 2.94
N PHE A 420 -11.78 2.13 1.63
CA PHE A 420 -11.61 3.49 1.12
C PHE A 420 -12.44 3.70 -0.15
N CYS A 421 -13.36 4.67 -0.12
CA CYS A 421 -14.15 5.04 -1.27
C CYS A 421 -13.75 6.42 -1.81
N PHE A 422 -13.49 6.49 -3.10
CA PHE A 422 -13.16 7.72 -3.80
C PHE A 422 -14.41 8.28 -4.52
N VAL A 423 -14.47 9.60 -4.69
CA VAL A 423 -15.50 10.27 -5.50
C VAL A 423 -14.82 11.02 -6.64
N ASN A 424 -15.23 10.73 -7.88
CA ASN A 424 -14.73 11.34 -9.12
C ASN A 424 -13.20 11.24 -9.32
N THR A 425 -12.55 10.33 -8.62
CA THR A 425 -11.14 9.97 -8.74
C THR A 425 -10.93 8.54 -8.28
N HIS A 426 -9.73 8.02 -8.40
CA HIS A 426 -9.35 6.72 -7.84
C HIS A 426 -7.83 6.59 -7.80
N ASN A 427 -7.32 5.60 -7.04
CA ASN A 427 -5.92 5.29 -6.95
C ASN A 427 -5.12 6.47 -6.34
N ARG A 428 -3.82 6.56 -6.62
CA ARG A 428 -2.90 7.53 -6.03
C ARG A 428 -3.30 9.00 -6.17
N THR A 429 -4.09 9.37 -7.18
CA THR A 429 -4.58 10.76 -7.37
C THR A 429 -5.63 11.18 -6.35
N GLY A 430 -6.27 10.22 -5.67
CA GLY A 430 -7.28 10.47 -4.63
C GLY A 430 -6.77 10.32 -3.21
N MET A 431 -5.48 10.01 -3.00
CA MET A 431 -4.95 9.75 -1.66
C MET A 431 -4.85 11.02 -0.81
N SER A 432 -5.18 10.86 0.47
CA SER A 432 -5.06 11.90 1.48
C SER A 432 -4.22 11.39 2.65
N LEU A 433 -3.17 12.15 3.04
CA LEU A 433 -2.33 11.80 4.18
C LEU A 433 -3.09 11.80 5.52
N ARG A 434 -4.26 12.45 5.58
CA ARG A 434 -5.10 12.54 6.78
C ARG A 434 -6.12 11.41 6.90
N ALA A 435 -6.44 10.74 5.80
CA ALA A 435 -7.48 9.72 5.76
C ALA A 435 -6.87 8.33 6.03
N PRO A 436 -7.38 7.59 7.01
CA PRO A 436 -6.93 6.22 7.23
C PRO A 436 -7.24 5.36 6.00
N PHE A 437 -6.24 4.66 5.51
CA PHE A 437 -6.35 3.74 4.39
C PHE A 437 -6.19 2.30 4.87
N GLY A 438 -6.97 1.40 4.33
CA GLY A 438 -6.87 -0.04 4.58
C GLY A 438 -8.11 -0.77 4.17
N GLY A 439 -7.98 -2.08 3.98
CA GLY A 439 -9.05 -2.93 3.48
C GLY A 439 -10.06 -3.36 4.55
N VAL A 440 -11.18 -3.87 4.05
CA VAL A 440 -12.14 -4.70 4.78
C VAL A 440 -12.17 -6.09 4.14
N LYS A 441 -12.93 -7.02 4.68
CA LYS A 441 -13.00 -8.39 4.18
C LYS A 441 -11.60 -9.03 4.13
N ARG A 442 -11.24 -9.70 3.02
CA ARG A 442 -9.92 -10.32 2.82
C ARG A 442 -8.84 -9.37 2.33
N SER A 443 -9.16 -8.09 2.15
CA SER A 443 -8.15 -7.08 1.80
C SER A 443 -7.26 -6.67 2.97
N GLY A 444 -7.52 -7.20 4.15
CA GLY A 444 -6.65 -7.06 5.31
C GLY A 444 -7.31 -6.42 6.53
N HIS A 445 -6.48 -6.00 7.48
CA HIS A 445 -6.89 -5.36 8.73
C HIS A 445 -5.80 -4.39 9.22
N GLY A 446 -6.20 -3.50 10.13
CA GLY A 446 -5.41 -2.33 10.51
C GLY A 446 -5.56 -1.20 9.50
N ARG A 447 -4.82 -0.11 9.72
CA ARG A 447 -4.85 1.06 8.83
C ARG A 447 -3.44 1.62 8.63
N GLU A 448 -3.23 2.19 7.46
CA GLU A 448 -2.10 3.07 7.15
C GLU A 448 -2.61 4.50 6.97
N TYR A 449 -1.73 5.49 6.91
CA TYR A 449 -2.05 6.91 6.87
C TYR A 449 -2.84 7.42 8.10
N GLY A 450 -2.98 8.72 8.20
CA GLY A 450 -3.76 9.35 9.26
C GLY A 450 -3.26 9.10 10.68
N ALA A 451 -4.06 9.49 11.64
CA ALA A 451 -3.83 9.23 13.04
C ALA A 451 -3.92 7.73 13.37
N GLU A 452 -4.81 7.03 12.68
CA GLU A 452 -5.02 5.59 12.83
C GLU A 452 -3.78 4.81 12.39
N GLY A 453 -3.14 5.20 11.28
CA GLY A 453 -1.88 4.60 10.84
C GLY A 453 -0.74 4.79 11.84
N LEU A 454 -0.68 5.93 12.55
CA LEU A 454 0.26 6.12 13.66
C LEU A 454 -0.11 5.24 14.86
N ALA A 455 -1.40 5.13 15.17
CA ALA A 455 -1.91 4.34 16.29
C ALA A 455 -1.55 2.85 16.17
N GLU A 456 -1.47 2.31 14.93
CA GLU A 456 -1.05 0.92 14.66
C GLU A 456 0.35 0.57 15.20
N TYR A 457 1.19 1.57 15.41
CA TYR A 457 2.55 1.41 15.93
C TYR A 457 2.67 1.72 17.42
N THR A 458 1.54 1.83 18.13
CA THR A 458 1.47 2.11 19.56
C THR A 458 0.45 1.24 20.27
N GLN A 459 0.64 1.09 21.60
CA GLN A 459 -0.31 0.43 22.48
C GLN A 459 -0.84 1.45 23.48
N PRO A 460 -2.17 1.53 23.72
CA PRO A 460 -2.71 2.34 24.79
C PRO A 460 -2.35 1.73 26.14
N CYS A 461 -1.78 2.56 27.04
CA CYS A 461 -1.48 2.20 28.42
C CYS A 461 -2.17 3.17 29.35
N VAL A 462 -2.87 2.65 30.34
CA VAL A 462 -3.69 3.46 31.25
C VAL A 462 -3.09 3.51 32.65
N VAL A 463 -3.07 4.72 33.23
CA VAL A 463 -2.83 4.92 34.65
C VAL A 463 -4.06 5.62 35.24
N HIS A 464 -4.70 5.00 36.21
CA HIS A 464 -5.97 5.49 36.77
C HIS A 464 -5.91 5.53 38.31
N ALA A 465 -6.30 6.65 38.89
CA ALA A 465 -6.51 6.82 40.31
C ALA A 465 -7.98 7.21 40.56
N PRO A 466 -8.85 6.25 40.89
CA PRO A 466 -10.27 6.53 41.16
C PRO A 466 -10.42 7.53 42.32
N ALA A 467 -11.41 8.42 42.23
CA ALA A 467 -11.64 9.47 43.27
C ALA A 467 -11.88 8.88 44.64
N ALA A 468 -12.54 7.74 44.76
CA ALA A 468 -12.83 7.06 46.02
C ALA A 468 -11.57 6.63 46.79
N PHE A 469 -10.42 6.45 46.12
CA PHE A 469 -9.16 6.01 46.74
C PHE A 469 -8.08 7.12 46.81
N ARG A 470 -8.44 8.35 46.46
CA ARG A 470 -7.55 9.50 46.66
C ARG A 470 -7.44 9.85 48.16
N PRO A 471 -6.35 10.48 48.60
CA PRO A 471 -6.27 11.03 49.95
C PRO A 471 -7.46 11.96 50.25
N GLY A 472 -8.26 11.64 51.25
CA GLY A 472 -9.50 12.36 51.60
C GLY A 472 -10.77 11.86 50.88
N GLY A 473 -10.67 10.86 49.98
CA GLY A 473 -11.83 10.18 49.41
C GLY A 473 -12.50 9.23 50.40
N GLY A 474 -13.81 9.05 50.28
CA GLY A 474 -14.61 8.28 51.24
C GLY A 474 -14.42 6.75 51.20
N GLY A 475 -13.57 6.22 50.34
CA GLY A 475 -13.43 4.77 50.09
C GLY A 475 -14.69 4.12 49.56
N MET A 476 -14.57 2.92 48.98
CA MET A 476 -15.69 2.06 48.62
C MET A 476 -15.89 0.97 49.64
N ALA A 477 -17.15 0.60 49.90
CA ALA A 477 -17.48 -0.56 50.71
C ALA A 477 -16.84 -1.83 50.12
N PRO A 478 -16.34 -2.79 50.94
CA PRO A 478 -15.82 -4.04 50.44
C PRO A 478 -16.87 -4.76 49.57
N GLY A 479 -16.49 -5.15 48.37
CA GLY A 479 -17.35 -5.84 47.40
C GLY A 479 -18.23 -4.95 46.54
N ALA A 480 -18.20 -3.64 46.67
CA ALA A 480 -18.89 -2.72 45.75
C ALA A 480 -18.14 -2.56 44.44
N TYR A 481 -18.83 -2.72 43.32
CA TYR A 481 -18.33 -2.39 41.97
C TYR A 481 -18.75 -0.93 41.68
N PRO A 482 -17.85 -0.08 41.15
CA PRO A 482 -18.26 1.23 40.67
C PRO A 482 -19.24 1.07 39.51
N VAL A 483 -20.42 1.70 39.62
CA VAL A 483 -21.34 1.81 38.48
C VAL A 483 -20.86 2.99 37.65
N PRO A 484 -20.48 2.80 36.36
CA PRO A 484 -20.18 3.91 35.47
C PRO A 484 -21.40 4.82 35.36
N GLY A 485 -21.22 6.12 35.64
CA GLY A 485 -22.24 7.15 35.43
C GLY A 485 -22.38 7.52 33.96
#